data_8aae4ac011ab24e750d48a3f0fead152
#
_entry.id   8aae4ac011ab24e750d48a3f0fead152
#
_cell.length_a   1.000
_cell.length_b   1.000
_cell.length_c   1.000
_cell.angle_alpha   90.00
_cell.angle_beta   90.00
_cell.angle_gamma   90.00
#
_symmetry.space_group_name_H-M   'P 1'
#
loop_
_entity.id
_entity.type
_entity.pdbx_description
1 polymer ?
#
loop_
_entity_poly.entity_id
_entity_poly.type
_entity_poly.pdbx_seq_one_letter_code
_entity_poly.pdbx_strand_id
1 'polypeptide(L)'
;MVAVQESLQGVEGIRMWEIVIACMVKTMKWVVSRQVILFLGFLLVVVMLFVASLLAEDHMQEKQQAVVAGTTIVPESISPETDQAVGRAIEKYEAVLDAQWTDRDCTLSSCPHSSRAIPGVPTGRGLFTTHERNNIEERGNLLAYPSSSRIQVRSDIELYSVKVKNNDELETIVYVTIIKTSEDNEKNSNSSDIHIMTLAPSSLNNGEYVVMEDIIDSSNMQVPHIQPLYTNG
;
A
#
# COMPACT_ATOMS: atom_id res chain seq x y z
N MET A 1 -78.92 8.10 50.11
CA MET A 1 -77.57 7.69 50.53
C MET A 1 -76.73 6.99 49.39
N VAL A 2 -77.05 7.19 48.11
CA VAL A 2 -76.37 6.53 46.99
C VAL A 2 -75.42 7.49 46.23
N ALA A 3 -75.58 8.80 46.30
CA ALA A 3 -74.82 9.79 45.52
C ALA A 3 -73.43 10.14 46.07
N VAL A 4 -73.03 9.70 47.25
CA VAL A 4 -71.71 10.04 47.86
C VAL A 4 -70.66 8.99 47.55
N GLN A 5 -71.02 7.75 47.12
CA GLN A 5 -70.12 6.68 46.89
C GLN A 5 -69.50 6.69 45.47
N GLU A 6 -70.13 7.32 44.48
CA GLU A 6 -69.57 7.45 43.11
C GLU A 6 -68.48 8.55 43.02
N SER A 7 -68.51 9.56 43.91
CA SER A 7 -67.53 10.66 43.92
C SER A 7 -66.14 10.24 44.44
N LEU A 8 -66.05 9.22 45.27
CA LEU A 8 -64.79 8.75 45.84
C LEU A 8 -63.98 7.82 44.88
N GLN A 9 -64.65 7.07 44.03
CA GLN A 9 -63.96 6.21 43.05
C GLN A 9 -63.29 7.02 41.92
N GLY A 10 -63.88 8.19 41.56
CA GLY A 10 -63.26 9.07 40.54
C GLY A 10 -61.94 9.72 40.96
N VAL A 11 -61.81 10.05 42.24
CA VAL A 11 -60.64 10.73 42.79
C VAL A 11 -59.44 9.78 42.95
N GLU A 12 -59.65 8.54 43.30
CA GLU A 12 -58.56 7.53 43.38
C GLU A 12 -58.05 7.14 41.99
N GLY A 13 -58.92 7.06 40.98
CA GLY A 13 -58.52 6.82 39.59
C GLY A 13 -57.58 7.91 39.04
N ILE A 14 -57.87 9.18 39.33
CA ILE A 14 -57.05 10.31 38.85
C ILE A 14 -55.70 10.31 39.52
N ARG A 15 -55.57 10.04 40.81
CA ARG A 15 -54.26 9.95 41.49
C ARG A 15 -53.44 8.79 41.01
N MET A 16 -54.02 7.66 40.66
CA MET A 16 -53.29 6.52 40.12
C MET A 16 -52.72 6.79 38.74
N TRP A 17 -53.43 7.51 37.88
CA TRP A 17 -52.93 7.94 36.58
C TRP A 17 -51.77 8.93 36.68
N GLU A 18 -51.81 9.89 37.60
CA GLU A 18 -50.69 10.82 37.84
C GLU A 18 -49.41 10.10 38.26
N ILE A 19 -49.52 9.06 39.11
CA ILE A 19 -48.37 8.25 39.55
C ILE A 19 -47.80 7.44 38.37
N VAL A 20 -48.66 6.84 37.55
CA VAL A 20 -48.25 6.07 36.37
C VAL A 20 -47.54 6.94 35.34
N ILE A 21 -48.07 8.12 35.04
CA ILE A 21 -47.47 9.12 34.15
C ILE A 21 -46.10 9.59 34.67
N ALA A 22 -46.03 9.91 35.97
CA ALA A 22 -44.77 10.33 36.60
C ALA A 22 -43.69 9.23 36.56
N CYS A 23 -44.06 7.95 36.77
CA CYS A 23 -43.19 6.83 36.60
C CYS A 23 -42.74 6.63 35.14
N MET A 24 -43.64 6.70 34.18
CA MET A 24 -43.28 6.59 32.75
C MET A 24 -42.36 7.72 32.30
N VAL A 25 -42.57 8.97 32.68
CA VAL A 25 -41.70 10.08 32.34
C VAL A 25 -40.31 9.92 32.97
N LYS A 26 -40.24 9.40 34.21
CA LYS A 26 -38.97 9.19 34.90
C LYS A 26 -38.18 8.06 34.28
N THR A 27 -38.82 6.94 33.90
CA THR A 27 -38.18 5.82 33.22
C THR A 27 -37.72 6.22 31.81
N MET A 28 -38.58 6.98 31.08
CA MET A 28 -38.24 7.46 29.74
C MET A 28 -37.03 8.40 29.75
N LYS A 29 -36.95 9.32 30.69
CA LYS A 29 -35.77 10.19 30.90
C LYS A 29 -34.52 9.39 31.23
N TRP A 30 -34.62 8.35 32.02
CA TRP A 30 -33.48 7.48 32.38
C TRP A 30 -32.98 6.66 31.18
N VAL A 31 -33.89 6.09 30.40
CA VAL A 31 -33.54 5.32 29.17
C VAL A 31 -32.91 6.22 28.12
N VAL A 32 -33.49 7.40 27.86
CA VAL A 32 -32.93 8.36 26.88
C VAL A 32 -31.55 8.85 27.34
N SER A 33 -31.36 9.16 28.63
CA SER A 33 -30.05 9.56 29.16
C SER A 33 -29.00 8.47 28.99
N ARG A 34 -29.36 7.22 29.23
CA ARG A 34 -28.45 6.08 29.09
C ARG A 34 -28.07 5.82 27.63
N GLN A 35 -29.03 5.92 26.71
CA GLN A 35 -28.76 5.79 25.26
C GLN A 35 -27.88 6.92 24.73
N VAL A 36 -28.10 8.15 25.20
CA VAL A 36 -27.26 9.29 24.82
C VAL A 36 -25.82 9.10 25.31
N ILE A 37 -25.62 8.62 26.54
CA ILE A 37 -24.27 8.35 27.07
C ILE A 37 -23.59 7.24 26.28
N LEU A 38 -24.30 6.17 25.93
CA LEU A 38 -23.74 5.10 25.12
C LEU A 38 -23.39 5.55 23.70
N PHE A 39 -24.25 6.38 23.10
CA PHE A 39 -24.01 6.95 21.77
C PHE A 39 -22.81 7.89 21.77
N LEU A 40 -22.69 8.77 22.76
CA LEU A 40 -21.53 9.64 22.94
C LEU A 40 -20.24 8.84 23.17
N GLY A 41 -20.31 7.79 23.98
CA GLY A 41 -19.17 6.88 24.22
C GLY A 41 -18.73 6.18 22.93
N PHE A 42 -19.68 5.67 22.14
CA PHE A 42 -19.39 5.04 20.84
C PHE A 42 -18.78 6.06 19.86
N LEU A 43 -19.35 7.26 19.78
CA LEU A 43 -18.82 8.32 18.91
C LEU A 43 -17.38 8.67 19.28
N LEU A 44 -17.09 8.76 20.57
CA LEU A 44 -15.74 9.07 21.06
C LEU A 44 -14.73 7.97 20.70
N VAL A 45 -15.12 6.70 20.80
CA VAL A 45 -14.28 5.57 20.36
C VAL A 45 -14.03 5.63 18.85
N VAL A 46 -15.05 5.91 18.05
CA VAL A 46 -14.90 6.03 16.57
C VAL A 46 -13.96 7.18 16.22
N VAL A 47 -14.12 8.34 16.87
CA VAL A 47 -13.21 9.48 16.65
C VAL A 47 -11.78 9.15 17.06
N MET A 48 -11.58 8.47 18.19
CA MET A 48 -10.24 8.06 18.63
C MET A 48 -9.58 7.07 17.66
N LEU A 49 -10.35 6.10 17.13
CA LEU A 49 -9.84 5.17 16.11
C LEU A 49 -9.51 5.90 14.81
N PHE A 50 -10.33 6.87 14.41
CA PHE A 50 -10.07 7.67 13.20
C PHE A 50 -8.83 8.56 13.37
N VAL A 51 -8.66 9.22 14.52
CA VAL A 51 -7.45 10.00 14.83
C VAL A 51 -6.22 9.10 14.90
N ALA A 52 -6.34 7.91 15.49
CA ALA A 52 -5.23 6.94 15.54
C ALA A 52 -4.83 6.45 14.14
N SER A 53 -5.79 6.26 13.22
CA SER A 53 -5.47 5.87 11.83
C SER A 53 -4.79 7.02 11.08
N LEU A 54 -5.24 8.26 11.23
CA LEU A 54 -4.59 9.43 10.62
C LEU A 54 -3.16 9.63 11.14
N LEU A 55 -2.94 9.47 12.46
CA LEU A 55 -1.61 9.58 13.05
C LEU A 55 -0.69 8.43 12.63
N ALA A 56 -1.24 7.23 12.38
CA ALA A 56 -0.49 6.10 11.87
C ALA A 56 -0.07 6.30 10.40
N GLU A 57 -0.93 6.89 9.58
CA GLU A 57 -0.60 7.27 8.20
C GLU A 57 0.46 8.38 8.16
N ASP A 58 0.31 9.43 8.97
CA ASP A 58 1.32 10.50 9.07
C ASP A 58 2.68 9.97 9.54
N HIS A 59 2.71 9.04 10.50
CA HIS A 59 3.97 8.46 10.98
C HIS A 59 4.63 7.53 9.96
N MET A 60 3.86 6.88 9.09
CA MET A 60 4.42 6.11 7.98
C MET A 60 4.91 7.01 6.86
N GLN A 61 4.18 8.08 6.53
CA GLN A 61 4.63 9.07 5.54
C GLN A 61 5.83 9.89 6.04
N GLU A 62 5.87 10.27 7.32
CA GLU A 62 6.99 11.03 7.88
C GLU A 62 8.28 10.21 7.90
N LYS A 63 8.23 8.90 8.16
CA LYS A 63 9.39 8.01 8.02
C LYS A 63 9.85 7.84 6.57
N GLN A 64 8.93 7.87 5.61
CA GLN A 64 9.27 7.85 4.18
C GLN A 64 9.75 9.22 3.68
N GLN A 65 9.16 10.33 4.14
CA GLN A 65 9.54 11.68 3.74
C GLN A 65 10.82 12.19 4.41
N ALA A 66 11.12 11.79 5.65
CA ALA A 66 12.34 12.21 6.35
C ALA A 66 13.62 11.68 5.70
N VAL A 67 13.54 10.61 4.91
CA VAL A 67 14.69 10.08 4.16
C VAL A 67 14.97 10.87 2.87
N VAL A 68 14.01 11.66 2.36
CA VAL A 68 14.03 12.06 0.95
C VAL A 68 13.93 13.57 0.68
N ALA A 69 13.57 14.39 1.65
CA ALA A 69 13.44 15.83 1.42
C ALA A 69 14.81 16.49 1.07
N GLY A 70 15.15 16.50 -0.20
CA GLY A 70 16.30 17.24 -0.74
C GLY A 70 17.66 16.56 -0.59
N THR A 71 17.70 15.25 -0.32
CA THR A 71 18.96 14.51 -0.20
C THR A 71 19.45 14.12 -1.60
N THR A 72 20.58 14.66 -1.99
CA THR A 72 21.34 14.17 -3.14
C THR A 72 21.68 12.70 -2.86
N ILE A 73 21.38 11.80 -3.79
CA ILE A 73 21.76 10.39 -3.70
C ILE A 73 23.27 10.35 -3.57
N VAL A 74 23.77 9.82 -2.44
CA VAL A 74 25.19 9.58 -2.24
C VAL A 74 25.46 8.17 -2.73
N PRO A 75 26.32 7.98 -3.76
CA PRO A 75 26.68 6.65 -4.19
C PRO A 75 27.35 5.92 -3.02
N GLU A 76 26.86 4.74 -2.73
CA GLU A 76 27.45 3.86 -1.75
C GLU A 76 27.56 2.47 -2.36
N SER A 77 28.78 1.94 -2.44
CA SER A 77 29.09 0.62 -2.98
C SER A 77 29.65 -0.23 -1.85
N ILE A 78 29.22 -1.48 -1.80
CA ILE A 78 29.79 -2.49 -0.88
C ILE A 78 31.04 -3.09 -1.51
N SER A 79 30.92 -3.62 -2.72
CA SER A 79 32.01 -4.09 -3.56
C SER A 79 31.55 -4.16 -5.01
N PRO A 80 32.47 -4.06 -5.99
CA PRO A 80 32.10 -4.19 -7.40
C PRO A 80 31.39 -5.52 -7.72
N GLU A 81 31.76 -6.62 -7.07
CA GLU A 81 31.15 -7.92 -7.25
C GLU A 81 29.70 -7.95 -6.71
N THR A 82 29.50 -7.34 -5.54
CA THR A 82 28.16 -7.20 -4.94
C THR A 82 27.28 -6.29 -5.80
N ASP A 83 27.79 -5.17 -6.26
CA ASP A 83 27.04 -4.23 -7.10
C ASP A 83 26.57 -4.89 -8.39
N GLN A 84 27.45 -5.70 -9.02
CA GLN A 84 27.07 -6.48 -10.20
C GLN A 84 26.07 -7.59 -9.91
N ALA A 85 26.19 -8.28 -8.78
CA ALA A 85 25.24 -9.33 -8.40
C ALA A 85 23.86 -8.72 -8.11
N VAL A 86 23.82 -7.58 -7.45
CA VAL A 86 22.61 -6.80 -7.19
C VAL A 86 22.00 -6.29 -8.50
N GLY A 87 22.79 -5.68 -9.39
CA GLY A 87 22.33 -5.23 -10.70
C GLY A 87 21.65 -6.35 -11.51
N ARG A 88 22.27 -7.54 -11.58
CA ARG A 88 21.66 -8.71 -12.24
C ARG A 88 20.38 -9.19 -11.57
N ALA A 89 20.26 -9.06 -10.25
CA ALA A 89 19.04 -9.44 -9.54
C ALA A 89 17.90 -8.50 -9.88
N ILE A 90 18.18 -7.20 -9.95
CA ILE A 90 17.22 -6.16 -10.34
C ILE A 90 16.81 -6.36 -11.81
N GLU A 91 17.74 -6.61 -12.70
CA GLU A 91 17.47 -6.89 -14.11
C GLU A 91 16.53 -8.09 -14.30
N LYS A 92 16.75 -9.18 -13.55
CA LYS A 92 15.82 -10.33 -13.55
C LYS A 92 14.43 -9.96 -13.02
N TYR A 93 14.35 -9.10 -12.03
CA TYR A 93 13.10 -8.62 -11.46
C TYR A 93 12.35 -7.74 -12.47
N GLU A 94 13.01 -6.77 -13.09
CA GLU A 94 12.42 -5.89 -14.09
C GLU A 94 11.94 -6.68 -15.33
N ALA A 95 12.68 -7.70 -15.75
CA ALA A 95 12.24 -8.58 -16.83
C ALA A 95 10.92 -9.31 -16.52
N VAL A 96 10.65 -9.61 -15.24
CA VAL A 96 9.34 -10.14 -14.81
C VAL A 96 8.26 -9.07 -14.92
N LEU A 97 8.54 -7.82 -14.52
CA LEU A 97 7.59 -6.71 -14.67
C LEU A 97 7.27 -6.43 -16.13
N ASP A 98 8.28 -6.41 -17.01
CA ASP A 98 8.11 -6.23 -18.44
C ASP A 98 7.23 -7.35 -19.04
N ALA A 99 7.44 -8.60 -18.61
CA ALA A 99 6.61 -9.73 -19.01
C ALA A 99 5.17 -9.60 -18.52
N GLN A 100 4.95 -9.13 -17.29
CA GLN A 100 3.61 -8.84 -16.76
C GLN A 100 2.88 -7.79 -17.59
N TRP A 101 3.58 -6.76 -18.04
CA TRP A 101 3.01 -5.74 -18.92
C TRP A 101 2.64 -6.26 -20.29
N THR A 102 3.45 -7.14 -20.85
CA THR A 102 3.29 -7.69 -22.20
C THR A 102 2.23 -8.81 -22.26
N ASP A 103 2.10 -9.60 -21.19
CA ASP A 103 1.18 -10.73 -21.13
C ASP A 103 -0.25 -10.30 -20.78
N ARG A 104 -1.18 -10.48 -21.71
CA ARG A 104 -2.59 -10.13 -21.56
C ARG A 104 -3.33 -10.96 -20.49
N ASP A 105 -2.87 -12.15 -20.23
CA ASP A 105 -3.52 -13.07 -19.31
C ASP A 105 -3.05 -12.87 -17.86
N CYS A 106 -2.06 -11.97 -17.64
CA CYS A 106 -1.58 -11.65 -16.31
C CYS A 106 -2.61 -10.83 -15.54
N THR A 107 -3.16 -11.41 -14.49
CA THR A 107 -4.08 -10.78 -13.54
C THR A 107 -3.63 -11.04 -12.10
N LEU A 108 -4.14 -10.31 -11.12
CA LEU A 108 -3.81 -10.56 -9.70
C LEU A 108 -4.15 -11.98 -9.23
N SER A 109 -5.13 -12.62 -9.86
CA SER A 109 -5.56 -13.98 -9.53
C SER A 109 -4.86 -15.06 -10.34
N SER A 110 -4.32 -14.72 -11.51
CA SER A 110 -3.75 -15.66 -12.45
C SER A 110 -2.71 -14.96 -13.35
N CYS A 111 -1.51 -14.74 -12.82
CA CYS A 111 -0.40 -14.24 -13.60
C CYS A 111 0.70 -15.30 -13.67
N PRO A 112 1.11 -15.75 -14.86
CA PRO A 112 2.21 -16.71 -15.00
C PRO A 112 3.57 -16.09 -14.65
N HIS A 113 3.66 -14.75 -14.66
CA HIS A 113 4.86 -14.01 -14.31
C HIS A 113 4.72 -13.45 -12.89
N SER A 114 5.64 -13.81 -12.00
CA SER A 114 5.73 -13.30 -10.65
C SER A 114 7.18 -13.28 -10.20
N SER A 115 7.63 -12.21 -9.59
CA SER A 115 8.95 -12.12 -8.98
C SER A 115 9.15 -13.19 -7.91
N ARG A 116 8.08 -13.65 -7.28
CA ARG A 116 8.11 -14.72 -6.27
C ARG A 116 8.35 -16.11 -6.87
N ALA A 117 8.16 -16.27 -8.17
CA ALA A 117 8.53 -17.49 -8.90
C ALA A 117 10.00 -17.51 -9.31
N ILE A 118 10.75 -16.42 -9.16
CA ILE A 118 12.19 -16.40 -9.41
C ILE A 118 12.87 -17.39 -8.45
N PRO A 119 13.69 -18.31 -8.96
CA PRO A 119 14.40 -19.27 -8.13
C PRO A 119 15.26 -18.56 -7.07
N GLY A 120 15.17 -19.03 -5.82
CA GLY A 120 15.93 -18.45 -4.71
C GLY A 120 15.18 -17.41 -3.87
N VAL A 121 13.99 -17.00 -4.29
CA VAL A 121 13.12 -16.13 -3.44
C VAL A 121 12.62 -16.95 -2.26
N PRO A 122 12.76 -16.45 -1.01
CA PRO A 122 12.25 -17.13 0.17
C PRO A 122 10.74 -17.35 0.12
N THR A 123 10.29 -18.54 0.50
CA THR A 123 8.88 -18.91 0.55
C THR A 123 8.13 -18.19 1.69
N GLY A 124 6.80 -18.06 1.57
CA GLY A 124 5.94 -17.55 2.64
C GLY A 124 5.60 -16.06 2.57
N ARG A 125 6.06 -15.35 1.55
CA ARG A 125 5.62 -13.99 1.23
C ARG A 125 4.47 -14.03 0.21
N GLY A 126 3.72 -12.93 0.08
CA GLY A 126 2.64 -12.80 -0.92
C GLY A 126 3.12 -13.11 -2.35
N LEU A 127 2.19 -13.32 -3.28
CA LEU A 127 2.49 -13.69 -4.66
C LEU A 127 3.23 -12.59 -5.44
N PHE A 128 3.08 -11.33 -5.03
CA PHE A 128 3.61 -10.16 -5.72
C PHE A 128 4.20 -9.16 -4.72
N THR A 129 5.17 -8.35 -5.15
CA THR A 129 5.58 -7.13 -4.44
C THR A 129 4.45 -6.10 -4.52
N THR A 130 4.57 -5.01 -3.76
CA THR A 130 3.60 -3.91 -3.84
C THR A 130 3.60 -3.28 -5.23
N HIS A 131 4.78 -3.07 -5.81
CA HIS A 131 4.92 -2.51 -7.15
C HIS A 131 4.33 -3.41 -8.24
N GLU A 132 4.61 -4.72 -8.22
CA GLU A 132 4.01 -5.69 -9.16
C GLU A 132 2.49 -5.64 -9.14
N ARG A 133 1.90 -5.57 -7.95
CA ARG A 133 0.45 -5.49 -7.79
C ARG A 133 -0.13 -4.26 -8.44
N ASN A 134 0.48 -3.10 -8.19
CA ASN A 134 0.06 -1.83 -8.78
C ASN A 134 0.15 -1.86 -10.30
N ASN A 135 1.24 -2.43 -10.85
CA ASN A 135 1.43 -2.58 -12.29
C ASN A 135 0.36 -3.46 -12.94
N ILE A 136 0.03 -4.60 -12.32
CA ILE A 136 -1.01 -5.50 -12.84
C ILE A 136 -2.38 -4.82 -12.81
N GLU A 137 -2.69 -4.06 -11.76
CA GLU A 137 -3.93 -3.30 -11.64
C GLU A 137 -4.02 -2.18 -12.67
N GLU A 138 -2.96 -1.39 -12.84
CA GLU A 138 -2.88 -0.31 -13.84
C GLU A 138 -3.07 -0.86 -15.26
N ARG A 139 -2.37 -1.95 -15.57
CA ARG A 139 -2.52 -2.64 -16.85
C ARG A 139 -3.94 -3.15 -17.08
N GLY A 140 -4.57 -3.73 -16.05
CA GLY A 140 -5.96 -4.19 -16.12
C GLY A 140 -6.91 -3.05 -16.51
N ASN A 141 -6.70 -1.85 -15.98
CA ASN A 141 -7.45 -0.67 -16.33
C ASN A 141 -7.22 -0.24 -17.79
N LEU A 142 -5.97 -0.31 -18.28
CA LEU A 142 -5.66 0.03 -19.68
C LEU A 142 -6.25 -0.97 -20.67
N LEU A 143 -6.24 -2.26 -20.35
CA LEU A 143 -6.81 -3.31 -21.20
C LEU A 143 -8.35 -3.29 -21.28
N ALA A 144 -9.01 -2.59 -20.37
CA ALA A 144 -10.45 -2.36 -20.46
C ALA A 144 -10.85 -1.49 -21.66
N TYR A 145 -9.89 -0.81 -22.29
CA TYR A 145 -10.12 -0.03 -23.52
C TYR A 145 -9.89 -0.88 -24.77
N PRO A 146 -10.87 -0.93 -25.72
CA PRO A 146 -10.80 -1.78 -26.90
C PRO A 146 -9.64 -1.50 -27.86
N SER A 147 -9.04 -0.32 -27.75
CA SER A 147 -7.94 0.15 -28.61
C SER A 147 -6.54 -0.16 -28.06
N SER A 148 -6.42 -0.97 -27.01
CA SER A 148 -5.09 -1.33 -26.49
C SER A 148 -4.41 -2.28 -27.48
N SER A 149 -3.56 -1.72 -28.34
CA SER A 149 -2.59 -2.42 -29.17
C SER A 149 -1.65 -3.26 -28.30
N ARG A 150 -0.97 -4.21 -28.92
CA ARG A 150 0.12 -4.91 -28.25
C ARG A 150 1.16 -3.89 -27.79
N ILE A 151 1.44 -3.89 -26.51
CA ILE A 151 2.46 -3.04 -25.91
C ILE A 151 3.66 -3.93 -25.62
N GLN A 152 4.81 -3.56 -26.17
CA GLN A 152 6.09 -4.10 -25.74
C GLN A 152 6.67 -3.17 -24.70
N VAL A 153 7.20 -3.75 -23.63
CA VAL A 153 7.81 -3.02 -22.52
C VAL A 153 9.23 -3.50 -22.32
N ARG A 154 10.13 -2.57 -22.10
CA ARG A 154 11.51 -2.82 -21.73
C ARG A 154 11.92 -1.83 -20.66
N SER A 155 12.60 -2.32 -19.63
CA SER A 155 13.17 -1.51 -18.56
C SER A 155 14.68 -1.39 -18.71
N ASP A 156 15.18 -0.15 -18.71
CA ASP A 156 16.60 0.16 -18.56
C ASP A 156 16.84 0.57 -17.10
N ILE A 157 17.86 0.02 -16.46
CA ILE A 157 18.18 0.24 -15.06
C ILE A 157 19.55 0.92 -14.87
N GLU A 158 19.62 1.82 -13.89
CA GLU A 158 20.83 2.43 -13.42
C GLU A 158 20.90 2.35 -11.89
N LEU A 159 21.83 1.57 -11.36
CA LEU A 159 22.03 1.37 -9.92
C LEU A 159 22.96 2.44 -9.37
N TYR A 160 22.52 3.17 -8.36
CA TYR A 160 23.29 4.28 -7.78
C TYR A 160 23.78 4.02 -6.37
N SER A 161 23.11 3.21 -5.59
CA SER A 161 23.49 2.93 -4.19
C SER A 161 23.15 1.51 -3.79
N VAL A 162 24.07 0.86 -3.06
CA VAL A 162 23.90 -0.44 -2.41
C VAL A 162 24.35 -0.31 -0.97
N LYS A 163 23.45 -0.53 -0.02
CA LYS A 163 23.70 -0.41 1.43
C LYS A 163 23.29 -1.68 2.14
N VAL A 164 24.00 -2.03 3.19
CA VAL A 164 23.54 -3.07 4.13
C VAL A 164 22.43 -2.48 5.00
N LYS A 165 21.26 -3.13 4.96
CA LYS A 165 20.10 -2.71 5.74
C LYS A 165 20.07 -3.40 7.11
N ASN A 166 19.82 -4.70 7.13
CA ASN A 166 19.79 -5.55 8.32
C ASN A 166 19.94 -7.03 7.90
N ASN A 167 20.57 -7.88 8.71
CA ASN A 167 20.59 -9.35 8.55
C ASN A 167 20.87 -9.82 7.10
N ASP A 168 21.92 -9.26 6.49
CA ASP A 168 22.32 -9.54 5.12
C ASP A 168 21.37 -9.01 4.03
N GLU A 169 20.29 -8.31 4.39
CA GLU A 169 19.46 -7.60 3.42
C GLU A 169 20.16 -6.33 2.96
N LEU A 170 20.02 -6.05 1.67
CA LEU A 170 20.54 -4.85 1.02
C LEU A 170 19.38 -3.90 0.70
N GLU A 171 19.63 -2.61 0.85
CA GLU A 171 18.78 -1.55 0.33
C GLU A 171 19.49 -0.87 -0.83
N THR A 172 18.77 -0.67 -1.92
CA THR A 172 19.33 -0.11 -3.14
C THR A 172 18.51 1.08 -3.62
N ILE A 173 19.19 2.02 -4.29
CA ILE A 173 18.55 3.11 -5.03
C ILE A 173 18.83 2.88 -6.51
N VAL A 174 17.75 2.70 -7.27
CA VAL A 174 17.77 2.37 -8.69
C VAL A 174 16.93 3.40 -9.45
N TYR A 175 17.45 3.88 -10.56
CA TYR A 175 16.68 4.64 -11.52
C TYR A 175 16.24 3.70 -12.64
N VAL A 176 14.95 3.58 -12.82
CA VAL A 176 14.34 2.69 -13.82
C VAL A 176 13.69 3.53 -14.89
N THR A 177 14.06 3.31 -16.14
CA THR A 177 13.43 3.92 -17.31
C THR A 177 12.62 2.87 -18.04
N ILE A 178 11.30 2.99 -18.01
CA ILE A 178 10.36 2.09 -18.67
C ILE A 178 10.06 2.64 -20.07
N ILE A 179 10.38 1.85 -21.08
CA ILE A 179 10.15 2.17 -22.49
C ILE A 179 8.98 1.33 -22.98
N LYS A 180 7.84 1.97 -23.26
CA LYS A 180 6.64 1.32 -23.81
C LYS A 180 6.53 1.62 -25.28
N THR A 181 6.53 0.59 -26.11
CA THR A 181 6.39 0.69 -27.57
C THR A 181 5.07 0.06 -28.00
N SER A 182 4.21 0.83 -28.70
CA SER A 182 2.96 0.32 -29.26
C SER A 182 3.19 -0.12 -30.69
N GLU A 183 2.75 -1.34 -31.06
CA GLU A 183 2.87 -1.88 -32.43
C GLU A 183 2.08 -1.05 -33.46
N ASP A 184 0.97 -0.39 -33.05
CA ASP A 184 0.08 0.30 -34.00
C ASP A 184 0.44 1.76 -34.26
N ASN A 185 1.25 2.41 -33.44
CA ASN A 185 1.42 3.86 -33.50
C ASN A 185 2.85 4.37 -33.59
N GLU A 186 3.86 3.52 -33.58
CA GLU A 186 5.28 3.92 -33.49
C GLU A 186 5.58 4.94 -32.36
N LYS A 187 4.61 5.14 -31.45
CA LYS A 187 4.79 6.05 -30.32
C LYS A 187 5.44 5.31 -29.16
N ASN A 188 6.68 5.66 -28.91
CA ASN A 188 7.35 5.29 -27.68
C ASN A 188 6.92 6.27 -26.59
N SER A 189 6.50 5.74 -25.45
CA SER A 189 6.37 6.53 -24.22
C SER A 189 7.43 6.05 -23.23
N ASN A 190 8.18 6.99 -22.69
CA ASN A 190 9.16 6.71 -21.66
C ASN A 190 8.66 7.29 -20.35
N SER A 191 8.69 6.52 -19.30
CA SER A 191 8.57 7.00 -17.93
C SER A 191 9.81 6.60 -17.15
N SER A 192 10.22 7.42 -16.21
CA SER A 192 11.39 7.13 -15.40
C SER A 192 11.07 7.43 -13.95
N ASP A 193 11.39 6.50 -13.09
CA ASP A 193 11.11 6.59 -11.66
C ASP A 193 12.33 6.14 -10.85
N ILE A 194 12.43 6.63 -9.62
CA ILE A 194 13.42 6.16 -8.66
C ILE A 194 12.79 5.08 -7.81
N HIS A 195 13.43 3.94 -7.74
CA HIS A 195 13.00 2.78 -6.97
C HIS A 195 13.93 2.60 -5.77
N ILE A 196 13.33 2.36 -4.62
CA ILE A 196 14.03 1.89 -3.41
C ILE A 196 13.70 0.41 -3.28
N MET A 197 14.69 -0.43 -3.56
CA MET A 197 14.49 -1.87 -3.51
C MET A 197 15.19 -2.49 -2.31
N THR A 198 14.55 -3.46 -1.68
CA THR A 198 15.17 -4.32 -0.67
C THR A 198 15.47 -5.66 -1.29
N LEU A 199 16.72 -6.10 -1.20
CA LEU A 199 17.17 -7.39 -1.69
C LEU A 199 17.63 -8.28 -0.53
N ALA A 200 17.46 -9.59 -0.70
CA ALA A 200 17.99 -10.61 0.20
C ALA A 200 18.90 -11.58 -0.55
N PRO A 201 19.83 -12.25 0.14
CA PRO A 201 20.58 -13.35 -0.46
C PRO A 201 19.64 -14.43 -1.02
N SER A 202 19.98 -14.96 -2.19
CA SER A 202 19.26 -16.09 -2.78
C SER A 202 19.38 -17.33 -1.90
N SER A 203 18.27 -18.03 -1.68
CA SER A 203 18.31 -19.31 -0.94
C SER A 203 18.94 -20.47 -1.71
N LEU A 204 19.21 -20.29 -3.01
CA LEU A 204 19.78 -21.34 -3.87
C LEU A 204 21.27 -21.18 -4.12
N ASN A 205 21.73 -19.94 -4.31
CA ASN A 205 23.11 -19.67 -4.74
C ASN A 205 23.78 -18.64 -3.84
N ASN A 206 24.93 -18.97 -3.31
CA ASN A 206 25.76 -18.03 -2.59
C ASN A 206 26.26 -16.92 -3.53
N GLY A 207 26.12 -15.66 -3.09
CA GLY A 207 26.53 -14.48 -3.85
C GLY A 207 25.51 -13.98 -4.88
N GLU A 208 24.35 -14.62 -5.00
CA GLU A 208 23.20 -14.09 -5.73
C GLU A 208 22.20 -13.42 -4.80
N TYR A 209 21.46 -12.45 -5.32
CA TYR A 209 20.43 -11.72 -4.60
C TYR A 209 19.08 -11.86 -5.31
N VAL A 210 18.01 -11.60 -4.56
CA VAL A 210 16.63 -11.56 -5.07
C VAL A 210 15.92 -10.34 -4.50
N VAL A 211 15.09 -9.68 -5.32
CA VAL A 211 14.30 -8.52 -4.89
C VAL A 211 13.17 -8.99 -3.98
N MET A 212 13.11 -8.43 -2.80
CA MET A 212 12.12 -8.76 -1.78
C MET A 212 11.00 -7.73 -1.70
N GLU A 213 11.30 -6.47 -1.94
CA GLU A 213 10.35 -5.37 -1.96
C GLU A 213 10.83 -4.30 -2.93
N ASP A 214 9.90 -3.61 -3.54
CA ASP A 214 10.14 -2.53 -4.47
C ASP A 214 9.14 -1.41 -4.20
N ILE A 215 9.65 -0.22 -3.95
CA ILE A 215 8.89 0.98 -3.63
C ILE A 215 9.32 2.08 -4.57
N ILE A 216 8.38 2.63 -5.34
CA ILE A 216 8.64 3.83 -6.13
C ILE A 216 8.72 5.02 -5.19
N ASP A 217 9.82 5.75 -5.27
CA ASP A 217 9.96 7.00 -4.56
C ASP A 217 9.25 8.13 -5.31
N SER A 218 8.14 8.59 -4.74
CA SER A 218 7.36 9.71 -5.28
C SER A 218 7.92 11.08 -4.92
N SER A 219 8.99 11.15 -4.13
CA SER A 219 9.67 12.40 -3.84
C SER A 219 10.51 12.80 -5.06
N ASN A 220 10.52 14.10 -5.37
CA ASN A 220 11.28 14.68 -6.49
C ASN A 220 12.81 14.53 -6.32
N MET A 221 13.32 13.31 -6.10
CA MET A 221 14.75 13.06 -6.12
C MET A 221 15.30 13.36 -7.50
N GLN A 222 16.35 14.15 -7.54
CA GLN A 222 17.10 14.36 -8.77
C GLN A 222 18.14 13.26 -8.91
N VAL A 223 18.12 12.59 -10.05
CA VAL A 223 19.16 11.63 -10.41
C VAL A 223 20.51 12.36 -10.40
N PRO A 224 21.48 11.89 -9.64
CA PRO A 224 22.77 12.56 -9.56
C PRO A 224 23.50 12.44 -10.91
N HIS A 225 24.20 13.50 -11.30
CA HIS A 225 25.09 13.49 -12.48
C HIS A 225 26.40 12.72 -12.19
N ILE A 226 26.27 11.49 -11.69
CA ILE A 226 27.38 10.61 -11.36
C ILE A 226 27.23 9.32 -12.17
N GLN A 227 28.35 8.64 -12.37
CA GLN A 227 28.33 7.35 -13.04
C GLN A 227 27.59 6.32 -12.15
N PRO A 228 26.62 5.60 -12.66
CA PRO A 228 25.97 4.53 -11.92
C PRO A 228 26.94 3.38 -11.62
N LEU A 229 26.65 2.63 -10.55
CA LEU A 229 27.41 1.45 -10.15
C LEU A 229 27.20 0.28 -11.13
N TYR A 230 26.02 0.23 -11.76
CA TYR A 230 25.62 -0.79 -12.74
C TYR A 230 24.59 -0.22 -13.72
N THR A 231 24.68 -0.66 -15.00
CA THR A 231 23.64 -0.43 -16.03
C THR A 231 23.46 -1.70 -16.85
N ASN A 232 22.25 -1.91 -17.37
CA ASN A 232 21.94 -3.00 -18.30
C ASN A 232 21.82 -2.53 -19.77
N GLY A 233 22.08 -1.24 -20.03
CA GLY A 233 21.94 -0.61 -21.34
C GLY A 233 23.27 -0.40 -22.05
#